data_3e0f6593dbe51441c6cc920dc22032dd
#
_entry.id   3e0f6593dbe51441c6cc920dc22032dd
#
_cell.length_a   1.000
_cell.length_b   1.000
_cell.length_c   1.000
_cell.angle_alpha   90.00
_cell.angle_beta   90.00
_cell.angle_gamma   90.00
#
_symmetry.space_group_name_H-M   'P 1'
#
loop_
_entity.id
_entity.type
_entity.pdbx_description
1 polymer ?
#
loop_
_entity_poly.entity_id
_entity_poly.type
_entity_poly.pdbx_seq_one_letter_code
_entity_poly.pdbx_strand_id
1 'polypeptide(L)'
;MKLPTVVLVVAVFLFHVPLERPRLTIMSDPLNDPAAEKAALRKDAGKTRAALAADDAGAAGRLAAQAGIVAEIAMSLSDAPDNGGGAPVIAAYLPIRSELSPLPLIEALAADGFPTAMPVTPEPGNPLLFRAWVPGAPLAHGPYKTKQPPSDAAEIIPSVILAPMLAFDSLCWRLGYGGGFYDRTLSGLRAAGRHVVALGIAYDGQLVDKVPTGPYDMRLDGVLTPSGLRSAG
;
A
#
# COMPACT_ATOMS: atom_id res chain seq x y z
N MET A 1 -40.96 -7.69 -77.26
CA MET A 1 -41.65 -8.44 -76.17
C MET A 1 -40.64 -8.74 -75.07
N LYS A 2 -40.63 -7.95 -74.01
CA LYS A 2 -39.71 -8.07 -72.87
C LYS A 2 -40.46 -8.75 -71.72
N LEU A 3 -39.96 -9.88 -71.24
CA LEU A 3 -40.45 -10.56 -70.07
C LEU A 3 -39.96 -9.82 -68.79
N PRO A 4 -40.75 -9.71 -67.73
CA PRO A 4 -40.30 -9.07 -66.51
C PRO A 4 -39.53 -10.08 -65.62
N THR A 5 -38.42 -9.61 -65.08
CA THR A 5 -37.60 -10.31 -64.08
C THR A 5 -38.28 -10.26 -62.73
N VAL A 6 -38.63 -11.43 -62.20
CA VAL A 6 -39.15 -11.61 -60.84
C VAL A 6 -37.95 -11.63 -59.87
N VAL A 7 -37.84 -10.62 -59.04
CA VAL A 7 -36.85 -10.56 -57.94
C VAL A 7 -37.47 -11.26 -56.75
N LEU A 8 -36.94 -12.44 -56.40
CA LEU A 8 -37.28 -13.18 -55.17
C LEU A 8 -36.49 -12.60 -53.97
N VAL A 9 -37.15 -11.85 -53.11
CA VAL A 9 -36.56 -11.37 -51.85
C VAL A 9 -36.69 -12.50 -50.82
N VAL A 10 -35.57 -13.15 -50.53
CA VAL A 10 -35.48 -14.12 -49.39
C VAL A 10 -35.13 -13.35 -48.15
N ALA A 11 -36.11 -13.15 -47.26
CA ALA A 11 -35.90 -12.59 -45.95
C ALA A 11 -35.24 -13.66 -45.02
N VAL A 12 -33.96 -13.48 -44.78
CA VAL A 12 -33.26 -14.31 -43.76
C VAL A 12 -33.53 -13.72 -42.40
N PHE A 13 -34.39 -14.37 -41.63
CA PHE A 13 -34.57 -14.14 -40.22
C PHE A 13 -33.35 -14.72 -39.46
N LEU A 14 -32.39 -13.86 -39.11
CA LEU A 14 -31.32 -14.20 -38.17
C LEU A 14 -31.91 -14.16 -36.76
N PHE A 15 -32.24 -15.31 -36.22
CA PHE A 15 -32.47 -15.45 -34.78
C PHE A 15 -31.15 -15.19 -34.05
N HIS A 16 -31.05 -14.03 -33.43
CA HIS A 16 -29.97 -13.70 -32.51
C HIS A 16 -30.26 -14.41 -31.19
N VAL A 17 -29.71 -15.60 -31.01
CA VAL A 17 -29.66 -16.27 -29.70
C VAL A 17 -28.47 -15.67 -28.95
N PRO A 18 -28.66 -15.01 -27.81
CA PRO A 18 -27.53 -14.56 -27.02
C PRO A 18 -26.81 -15.79 -26.46
N LEU A 19 -25.59 -16.02 -26.92
CA LEU A 19 -24.68 -16.98 -26.31
C LEU A 19 -24.29 -16.42 -24.92
N GLU A 20 -25.05 -16.82 -23.91
CA GLU A 20 -24.60 -16.70 -22.53
C GLU A 20 -23.35 -17.54 -22.40
N ARG A 21 -22.19 -16.89 -22.34
CA ARG A 21 -20.94 -17.54 -21.96
C ARG A 21 -21.10 -18.04 -20.53
N PRO A 22 -20.96 -19.34 -20.26
CA PRO A 22 -20.99 -19.82 -18.89
C PRO A 22 -19.87 -19.08 -18.15
N ARG A 23 -20.24 -18.36 -17.07
CA ARG A 23 -19.26 -17.86 -16.10
C ARG A 23 -18.59 -19.11 -15.54
N LEU A 24 -17.35 -19.36 -15.94
CA LEU A 24 -16.49 -20.29 -15.22
C LEU A 24 -16.37 -19.74 -13.80
N THR A 25 -17.19 -20.26 -12.91
CA THR A 25 -16.95 -20.15 -11.47
C THR A 25 -15.72 -21.01 -11.23
N ILE A 26 -14.54 -20.39 -11.18
CA ILE A 26 -13.35 -21.04 -10.66
C ILE A 26 -13.70 -21.36 -9.22
N MET A 27 -14.09 -22.60 -8.96
CA MET A 27 -14.18 -23.13 -7.61
C MET A 27 -12.76 -23.08 -7.06
N SER A 28 -12.52 -22.11 -6.15
CA SER A 28 -11.29 -22.09 -5.39
C SER A 28 -11.17 -23.42 -4.67
N ASP A 29 -10.05 -24.10 -4.86
CA ASP A 29 -9.71 -25.31 -4.14
C ASP A 29 -9.81 -24.98 -2.64
N PRO A 30 -10.69 -25.64 -1.86
CA PRO A 30 -10.84 -25.38 -0.43
C PRO A 30 -9.55 -25.63 0.36
N LEU A 31 -8.54 -26.28 -0.25
CA LEU A 31 -7.21 -26.47 0.33
C LEU A 31 -6.26 -25.30 0.07
N ASN A 32 -6.64 -24.28 -0.70
CA ASN A 32 -5.79 -23.15 -1.08
C ASN A 32 -6.59 -21.84 -0.96
N ASP A 33 -7.17 -21.58 0.22
CA ASP A 33 -7.83 -20.31 0.53
C ASP A 33 -6.78 -19.28 0.97
N PRO A 34 -6.45 -18.27 0.15
CA PRO A 34 -5.48 -17.24 0.52
C PRO A 34 -5.87 -16.46 1.79
N ALA A 35 -7.15 -16.42 2.12
CA ALA A 35 -7.61 -15.75 3.33
C ALA A 35 -7.26 -16.57 4.59
N ALA A 36 -7.44 -17.89 4.54
CA ALA A 36 -7.06 -18.79 5.62
C ALA A 36 -5.53 -18.84 5.80
N GLU A 37 -4.77 -18.92 4.72
CA GLU A 37 -3.31 -18.86 4.75
C GLU A 37 -2.82 -17.55 5.35
N LYS A 38 -3.38 -16.40 4.92
CA LYS A 38 -3.07 -15.08 5.50
C LYS A 38 -3.39 -15.02 6.98
N ALA A 39 -4.49 -15.62 7.43
CA ALA A 39 -4.88 -15.61 8.84
C ALA A 39 -3.88 -16.40 9.70
N ALA A 40 -3.45 -17.57 9.24
CA ALA A 40 -2.43 -18.37 9.91
C ALA A 40 -1.10 -17.61 9.97
N LEU A 41 -0.62 -17.10 8.84
CA LEU A 41 0.64 -16.36 8.76
C LEU A 41 0.63 -15.10 9.65
N ARG A 42 -0.50 -14.37 9.76
CA ARG A 42 -0.62 -13.20 10.64
C ARG A 42 -0.34 -13.54 12.10
N LYS A 43 -0.82 -14.69 12.57
CA LYS A 43 -0.63 -15.13 13.97
C LYS A 43 0.85 -15.35 14.27
N ASP A 44 1.56 -16.01 13.37
CA ASP A 44 2.97 -16.35 13.59
C ASP A 44 3.88 -15.14 13.33
N ALA A 45 3.65 -14.39 12.27
CA ALA A 45 4.35 -13.14 11.97
C ALA A 45 4.19 -12.10 13.10
N GLY A 46 3.00 -12.05 13.73
CA GLY A 46 2.78 -11.19 14.90
C GLY A 46 3.65 -11.54 16.08
N LYS A 47 3.86 -12.84 16.36
CA LYS A 47 4.76 -13.31 17.43
C LYS A 47 6.23 -13.03 17.09
N THR A 48 6.63 -13.34 15.85
CA THR A 48 7.98 -13.07 15.36
C THR A 48 8.33 -11.60 15.48
N ARG A 49 7.46 -10.70 15.00
CA ARG A 49 7.68 -9.26 15.11
C ARG A 49 7.75 -8.78 16.56
N ALA A 50 6.94 -9.35 17.46
CA ALA A 50 7.00 -9.00 18.88
C ALA A 50 8.33 -9.39 19.52
N ALA A 51 8.88 -10.57 19.17
CA ALA A 51 10.19 -10.99 19.62
C ALA A 51 11.29 -10.07 19.07
N LEU A 52 11.29 -9.79 17.77
CA LEU A 52 12.26 -8.88 17.14
C LEU A 52 12.24 -7.49 17.79
N ALA A 53 11.06 -6.97 18.09
CA ALA A 53 10.92 -5.68 18.76
C ALA A 53 11.47 -5.66 20.19
N ALA A 54 11.37 -6.80 20.91
CA ALA A 54 11.91 -6.93 22.25
C ALA A 54 13.44 -7.07 22.23
N ASP A 55 13.98 -7.76 21.25
CA ASP A 55 15.41 -8.08 21.15
C ASP A 55 16.24 -6.93 20.54
N ASP A 56 15.60 -5.98 19.83
CA ASP A 56 16.30 -4.96 19.06
C ASP A 56 15.79 -3.53 19.33
N ALA A 57 16.12 -3.01 20.51
CA ALA A 57 15.80 -1.64 20.90
C ALA A 57 16.47 -0.57 20.02
N GLY A 58 17.54 -0.90 19.29
CA GLY A 58 18.27 0.00 18.41
C GLY A 58 17.76 0.08 16.98
N ALA A 59 16.80 -0.77 16.59
CA ALA A 59 16.32 -0.91 15.22
C ALA A 59 15.81 0.41 14.62
N ALA A 60 15.03 1.18 15.37
CA ALA A 60 14.49 2.46 14.90
C ALA A 60 15.59 3.50 14.61
N GLY A 61 16.66 3.53 15.42
CA GLY A 61 17.82 4.40 15.17
C GLY A 61 18.59 4.00 13.91
N ARG A 62 18.78 2.70 13.69
CA ARG A 62 19.42 2.21 12.45
C ARG A 62 18.52 2.42 11.23
N LEU A 63 17.20 2.32 11.39
CA LEU A 63 16.27 2.68 10.33
C LEU A 63 16.40 4.17 9.98
N ALA A 64 16.52 5.06 10.97
CA ALA A 64 16.73 6.49 10.75
C ALA A 64 18.04 6.78 9.98
N ALA A 65 19.09 5.99 10.17
CA ALA A 65 20.34 6.12 9.42
C ALA A 65 20.15 5.84 7.90
N GLN A 66 19.01 5.29 7.48
CA GLN A 66 18.65 5.08 6.07
C GLN A 66 17.93 6.30 5.45
N ALA A 67 17.83 7.45 6.16
CA ALA A 67 17.10 8.63 5.68
C ALA A 67 17.55 9.09 4.29
N GLY A 68 18.86 9.03 3.99
CA GLY A 68 19.41 9.37 2.68
C GLY A 68 18.79 8.57 1.52
N ILE A 69 18.53 7.27 1.72
CA ILE A 69 17.87 6.42 0.70
C ILE A 69 16.46 6.93 0.40
N VAL A 70 15.68 7.24 1.45
CA VAL A 70 14.31 7.75 1.29
C VAL A 70 14.31 9.14 0.67
N ALA A 71 15.29 9.99 1.04
CA ALA A 71 15.47 11.31 0.46
C ALA A 71 15.79 11.24 -1.04
N GLU A 72 16.70 10.36 -1.48
CA GLU A 72 17.00 10.15 -2.88
C GLU A 72 15.78 9.69 -3.68
N ILE A 73 15.01 8.73 -3.15
CA ILE A 73 13.76 8.27 -3.76
C ILE A 73 12.76 9.43 -3.86
N ALA A 74 12.57 10.21 -2.80
CA ALA A 74 11.67 11.33 -2.80
C ALA A 74 12.09 12.38 -3.83
N MET A 75 13.37 12.73 -3.88
CA MET A 75 13.89 13.69 -4.85
C MET A 75 13.74 13.22 -6.29
N SER A 76 13.82 11.92 -6.58
CA SER A 76 13.57 11.39 -7.93
C SER A 76 12.12 11.60 -8.41
N LEU A 77 11.20 11.89 -7.49
CA LEU A 77 9.80 12.20 -7.78
C LEU A 77 9.51 13.70 -7.85
N SER A 78 10.51 14.58 -7.64
CA SER A 78 10.29 16.04 -7.61
C SER A 78 9.75 16.59 -8.93
N ASP A 79 10.20 16.04 -10.04
CA ASP A 79 9.79 16.46 -11.39
C ASP A 79 8.53 15.72 -11.88
N ALA A 80 7.90 14.90 -11.03
CA ALA A 80 6.67 14.21 -11.42
C ALA A 80 5.55 15.24 -11.72
N PRO A 81 4.85 15.10 -12.85
CA PRO A 81 3.88 16.09 -13.32
C PRO A 81 2.69 16.32 -12.39
N ASP A 82 2.45 15.37 -11.48
CA ASP A 82 1.35 15.40 -10.51
C ASP A 82 1.73 15.96 -9.14
N ASN A 83 3.00 16.33 -8.93
CA ASN A 83 3.46 16.95 -7.66
C ASN A 83 3.13 18.44 -7.53
N GLY A 84 2.52 19.06 -8.56
CA GLY A 84 2.15 20.48 -8.52
C GLY A 84 3.33 21.46 -8.37
N GLY A 85 4.57 21.00 -8.63
CA GLY A 85 5.80 21.78 -8.48
C GLY A 85 6.25 21.99 -7.01
N GLY A 86 5.63 21.27 -6.05
CA GLY A 86 6.01 21.29 -4.64
C GLY A 86 7.08 20.24 -4.31
N ALA A 87 7.69 20.37 -3.13
CA ALA A 87 8.58 19.34 -2.61
C ALA A 87 7.81 18.03 -2.38
N PRO A 88 8.43 16.85 -2.65
CA PRO A 88 7.78 15.56 -2.46
C PRO A 88 7.46 15.33 -0.98
N VAL A 89 6.22 14.94 -0.71
CA VAL A 89 5.71 14.70 0.64
C VAL A 89 5.98 13.27 1.06
N ILE A 90 6.51 13.06 2.25
CA ILE A 90 6.77 11.73 2.81
C ILE A 90 5.74 11.46 3.92
N ALA A 91 4.90 10.45 3.72
CA ALA A 91 3.96 10.00 4.74
C ALA A 91 4.53 8.81 5.52
N ALA A 92 4.43 8.89 6.84
CA ALA A 92 4.77 7.80 7.74
C ALA A 92 3.52 7.29 8.48
N TYR A 93 3.71 6.53 9.54
CA TYR A 93 2.64 6.05 10.42
C TYR A 93 3.07 6.15 11.89
N LEU A 94 2.11 6.20 12.78
CA LEU A 94 2.37 6.08 14.21
C LEU A 94 2.37 4.59 14.57
N PRO A 95 3.49 4.07 15.13
CA PRO A 95 3.61 2.64 15.37
C PRO A 95 2.60 2.15 16.40
N ILE A 96 2.00 1.01 16.14
CA ILE A 96 1.13 0.32 17.07
C ILE A 96 1.74 -1.03 17.48
N ARG A 97 1.53 -1.41 18.75
CA ARG A 97 2.08 -2.68 19.29
C ARG A 97 3.60 -2.76 19.08
N SER A 98 4.05 -3.81 18.39
CA SER A 98 5.47 -4.11 18.13
C SER A 98 5.94 -3.64 16.74
N GLU A 99 5.25 -2.69 16.10
CA GLU A 99 5.70 -2.15 14.81
C GLU A 99 7.03 -1.43 14.97
N LEU A 100 7.91 -1.60 13.99
CA LEU A 100 9.14 -0.82 13.91
C LEU A 100 8.77 0.65 13.76
N SER A 101 9.29 1.48 14.65
CA SER A 101 8.96 2.90 14.65
C SER A 101 9.64 3.64 13.49
N PRO A 102 8.88 4.28 12.59
CA PRO A 102 9.44 5.16 11.56
C PRO A 102 9.67 6.59 12.09
N LEU A 103 9.36 6.88 13.36
CA LEU A 103 9.40 8.26 13.88
C LEU A 103 10.80 8.87 13.80
N PRO A 104 11.89 8.22 14.24
CA PRO A 104 13.21 8.81 14.09
C PRO A 104 13.63 9.02 12.62
N LEU A 105 13.15 8.17 11.70
CA LEU A 105 13.37 8.34 10.26
C LEU A 105 12.63 9.57 9.72
N ILE A 106 11.36 9.74 10.07
CA ILE A 106 10.58 10.89 9.60
C ILE A 106 11.06 12.20 10.24
N GLU A 107 11.59 12.14 11.46
CA GLU A 107 12.24 13.28 12.13
C GLU A 107 13.49 13.73 11.35
N ALA A 108 14.35 12.80 10.93
CA ALA A 108 15.52 13.10 10.11
C ALA A 108 15.12 13.71 8.75
N LEU A 109 14.14 13.13 8.07
CA LEU A 109 13.65 13.63 6.78
C LEU A 109 13.01 15.02 6.91
N ALA A 110 12.28 15.28 7.98
CA ALA A 110 11.72 16.60 8.25
C ALA A 110 12.82 17.64 8.55
N ALA A 111 13.89 17.24 9.24
CA ALA A 111 15.05 18.10 9.49
C ALA A 111 15.80 18.43 8.18
N ASP A 112 15.81 17.52 7.20
CA ASP A 112 16.34 17.73 5.85
C ASP A 112 15.40 18.57 4.95
N GLY A 113 14.25 19.02 5.49
CA GLY A 113 13.34 19.93 4.81
C GLY A 113 12.21 19.28 4.01
N PHE A 114 12.04 17.95 4.07
CA PHE A 114 10.91 17.29 3.41
C PHE A 114 9.59 17.56 4.16
N PRO A 115 8.52 17.93 3.43
CA PRO A 115 7.18 17.97 3.98
C PRO A 115 6.75 16.57 4.44
N THR A 116 6.15 16.47 5.62
CA THR A 116 5.76 15.19 6.19
C THR A 116 4.25 15.09 6.43
N ALA A 117 3.71 13.88 6.42
CA ALA A 117 2.30 13.59 6.61
C ALA A 117 2.08 12.33 7.43
N MET A 118 0.90 12.23 8.04
CA MET A 118 0.45 11.03 8.75
C MET A 118 -0.94 10.62 8.26
N PRO A 119 -1.25 9.32 8.29
CA PRO A 119 -2.56 8.82 7.87
C PRO A 119 -3.64 9.18 8.89
N VAL A 120 -4.81 9.45 8.36
CA VAL A 120 -6.07 9.47 9.08
C VAL A 120 -6.81 8.18 8.72
N THR A 121 -7.19 7.41 9.73
CA THR A 121 -7.90 6.15 9.52
C THR A 121 -9.38 6.43 9.24
N PRO A 122 -9.89 6.10 8.05
CA PRO A 122 -11.29 6.30 7.71
C PRO A 122 -12.16 5.15 8.21
N GLU A 123 -13.46 5.23 7.90
CA GLU A 123 -14.36 4.10 8.04
C GLU A 123 -13.85 2.86 7.26
N PRO A 124 -14.14 1.64 7.74
CA PRO A 124 -13.76 0.42 7.03
C PRO A 124 -14.19 0.43 5.56
N GLY A 125 -13.33 -0.08 4.69
CA GLY A 125 -13.61 -0.13 3.24
C GLY A 125 -13.10 1.08 2.45
N ASN A 126 -12.72 2.16 3.10
CA ASN A 126 -12.19 3.35 2.44
C ASN A 126 -10.63 3.38 2.41
N PRO A 127 -10.02 4.13 1.48
CA PRO A 127 -8.58 4.39 1.48
C PRO A 127 -8.20 5.32 2.64
N LEU A 128 -6.92 5.32 3.03
CA LEU A 128 -6.39 6.31 3.97
C LEU A 128 -6.44 7.70 3.36
N LEU A 129 -6.72 8.68 4.21
CA LEU A 129 -6.47 10.08 3.97
C LEU A 129 -5.16 10.45 4.65
N PHE A 130 -4.38 11.35 4.07
CA PHE A 130 -3.18 11.88 4.73
C PHE A 130 -3.35 13.35 5.04
N ARG A 131 -2.82 13.76 6.20
CA ARG A 131 -2.77 15.16 6.60
C ARG A 131 -1.36 15.56 6.92
N ALA A 132 -1.03 16.81 6.59
CA ALA A 132 0.25 17.41 6.94
C ALA A 132 0.49 17.27 8.46
N TRP A 133 1.67 16.84 8.80
CA TRP A 133 2.10 16.70 10.20
C TRP A 133 3.62 16.83 10.27
N VAL A 134 4.10 17.61 11.19
CA VAL A 134 5.53 17.71 11.48
C VAL A 134 5.84 17.01 12.81
N PRO A 135 7.04 16.42 12.97
CA PRO A 135 7.45 15.81 14.24
C PRO A 135 7.24 16.76 15.42
N GLY A 136 6.63 16.24 16.50
CA GLY A 136 6.29 17.02 17.68
C GLY A 136 4.97 17.78 17.63
N ALA A 137 4.31 17.90 16.47
CA ALA A 137 3.00 18.54 16.39
C ALA A 137 1.92 17.73 17.15
N PRO A 138 0.89 18.40 17.70
CA PRO A 138 -0.20 17.74 18.42
C PRO A 138 -0.91 16.70 17.56
N LEU A 139 -1.39 15.66 18.22
CA LEU A 139 -2.17 14.59 17.63
C LEU A 139 -3.52 14.46 18.32
N ALA A 140 -4.57 14.27 17.55
CA ALA A 140 -5.91 13.96 18.01
C ALA A 140 -6.10 12.44 18.18
N HIS A 141 -7.14 12.04 18.92
CA HIS A 141 -7.57 10.65 19.00
C HIS A 141 -8.26 10.24 17.71
N GLY A 142 -7.82 9.13 17.13
CA GLY A 142 -8.44 8.47 15.98
C GLY A 142 -9.23 7.23 16.39
N PRO A 143 -9.87 6.54 15.43
CA PRO A 143 -10.52 5.26 15.65
C PRO A 143 -9.51 4.20 16.10
N TYR A 144 -10.01 3.11 16.70
CA TYR A 144 -9.20 1.97 17.17
C TYR A 144 -8.09 2.34 18.17
N LYS A 145 -8.27 3.41 18.96
CA LYS A 145 -7.28 3.96 19.92
C LYS A 145 -5.98 4.41 19.24
N THR A 146 -6.04 4.75 17.94
CA THR A 146 -4.92 5.35 17.23
C THR A 146 -4.82 6.85 17.55
N LYS A 147 -3.70 7.44 17.16
CA LYS A 147 -3.52 8.88 17.09
C LYS A 147 -3.37 9.30 15.63
N GLN A 148 -3.80 10.51 15.30
CA GLN A 148 -3.76 11.04 13.94
C GLN A 148 -3.66 12.57 13.97
N PRO A 149 -3.26 13.24 12.88
CA PRO A 149 -3.33 14.69 12.80
C PRO A 149 -4.75 15.22 13.05
N PRO A 150 -4.92 16.39 13.64
CA PRO A 150 -6.23 16.98 13.90
C PRO A 150 -6.99 17.29 12.60
N SER A 151 -8.30 17.50 12.70
CA SER A 151 -9.18 17.64 11.54
C SER A 151 -8.97 18.91 10.73
N ASP A 152 -8.37 19.91 11.31
CA ASP A 152 -7.99 21.20 10.70
C ASP A 152 -6.61 21.18 10.02
N ALA A 153 -5.82 20.12 10.22
CA ALA A 153 -4.58 19.95 9.47
C ALA A 153 -4.86 19.70 7.98
N ALA A 154 -4.09 20.35 7.11
CA ALA A 154 -4.27 20.30 5.65
C ALA A 154 -4.18 18.86 5.11
N GLU A 155 -5.13 18.50 4.26
CA GLU A 155 -5.09 17.25 3.51
C GLU A 155 -4.02 17.33 2.43
N ILE A 156 -3.25 16.26 2.27
CA ILE A 156 -2.11 16.23 1.36
C ILE A 156 -1.95 14.85 0.73
N ILE A 157 -1.51 14.82 -0.52
CA ILE A 157 -1.22 13.58 -1.24
C ILE A 157 0.28 13.32 -1.12
N PRO A 158 0.71 12.19 -0.53
CA PRO A 158 2.11 11.87 -0.39
C PRO A 158 2.71 11.33 -1.70
N SER A 159 3.98 11.67 -1.95
CA SER A 159 4.82 11.10 -3.01
C SER A 159 5.49 9.80 -2.54
N VAL A 160 5.85 9.71 -1.26
CA VAL A 160 6.40 8.50 -0.64
C VAL A 160 5.53 8.09 0.54
N ILE A 161 5.15 6.81 0.60
CA ILE A 161 4.36 6.24 1.69
C ILE A 161 5.18 5.17 2.40
N LEU A 162 5.48 5.39 3.69
CA LEU A 162 6.07 4.40 4.57
C LEU A 162 4.93 3.57 5.18
N ALA A 163 4.89 2.26 4.90
CA ALA A 163 3.78 1.39 5.28
C ALA A 163 4.19 0.34 6.33
N PRO A 164 3.40 0.15 7.40
CA PRO A 164 3.63 -0.91 8.39
C PRO A 164 3.24 -2.28 7.85
N MET A 165 3.81 -3.35 8.46
CA MET A 165 3.48 -4.72 8.10
C MET A 165 3.80 -5.72 9.21
N LEU A 166 3.26 -6.93 9.04
CA LEU A 166 3.58 -8.09 9.87
C LEU A 166 4.70 -8.94 9.27
N ALA A 167 4.71 -9.10 7.95
CA ALA A 167 5.73 -9.84 7.20
C ALA A 167 5.82 -9.30 5.76
N PHE A 168 6.90 -9.64 5.08
CA PHE A 168 7.10 -9.38 3.65
C PHE A 168 7.90 -10.51 3.01
N ASP A 169 7.84 -10.62 1.69
CA ASP A 169 8.63 -11.57 0.92
C ASP A 169 9.63 -10.86 0.00
N SER A 170 10.48 -11.66 -0.69
CA SER A 170 11.50 -11.16 -1.59
C SER A 170 10.97 -10.37 -2.80
N LEU A 171 9.69 -10.52 -3.12
CA LEU A 171 8.99 -9.77 -4.17
C LEU A 171 8.33 -8.49 -3.65
N CYS A 172 8.56 -8.12 -2.38
CA CYS A 172 7.96 -6.96 -1.71
C CYS A 172 6.42 -7.02 -1.58
N TRP A 173 5.83 -8.24 -1.58
CA TRP A 173 4.48 -8.41 -1.09
C TRP A 173 4.46 -8.28 0.42
N ARG A 174 3.45 -7.60 0.95
CA ARG A 174 3.34 -7.39 2.40
C ARG A 174 2.13 -8.10 2.98
N LEU A 175 2.29 -8.58 4.21
CA LEU A 175 1.20 -9.04 5.06
C LEU A 175 0.85 -7.95 6.07
N GLY A 176 -0.32 -7.34 5.92
CA GLY A 176 -0.88 -6.40 6.89
C GLY A 176 -1.87 -7.07 7.85
N TYR A 177 -2.51 -6.28 8.70
CA TYR A 177 -3.51 -6.75 9.66
C TYR A 177 -4.86 -7.18 9.05
N GLY A 178 -5.08 -6.95 7.74
CA GLY A 178 -6.29 -7.37 7.04
C GLY A 178 -7.33 -6.26 6.81
N GLY A 179 -7.11 -5.04 7.24
CA GLY A 179 -8.01 -3.91 7.00
C GLY A 179 -8.02 -3.41 5.55
N GLY A 180 -6.98 -3.73 4.74
CA GLY A 180 -6.85 -3.37 3.34
C GLY A 180 -6.71 -1.86 3.07
N PHE A 181 -6.44 -1.05 4.09
CA PHE A 181 -6.35 0.41 3.95
C PHE A 181 -5.26 0.84 2.97
N TYR A 182 -4.03 0.33 3.15
CA TYR A 182 -2.91 0.66 2.27
C TYR A 182 -3.11 0.14 0.85
N ASP A 183 -3.72 -1.03 0.67
CA ASP A 183 -4.00 -1.59 -0.65
C ASP A 183 -4.97 -0.71 -1.43
N ARG A 184 -6.08 -0.29 -0.82
CA ARG A 184 -7.02 0.64 -1.43
C ARG A 184 -6.40 2.00 -1.72
N THR A 185 -5.56 2.49 -0.80
CA THR A 185 -4.86 3.77 -0.97
C THR A 185 -3.93 3.74 -2.17
N LEU A 186 -3.05 2.74 -2.25
CA LEU A 186 -2.09 2.59 -3.34
C LEU A 186 -2.80 2.34 -4.68
N SER A 187 -3.82 1.47 -4.69
CA SER A 187 -4.63 1.22 -5.87
C SER A 187 -5.31 2.51 -6.37
N GLY A 188 -5.91 3.29 -5.48
CA GLY A 188 -6.59 4.55 -5.83
C GLY A 188 -5.61 5.61 -6.34
N LEU A 189 -4.49 5.81 -5.67
CA LEU A 189 -3.48 6.79 -6.09
C LEU A 189 -2.88 6.43 -7.46
N ARG A 190 -2.48 5.17 -7.66
CA ARG A 190 -1.92 4.69 -8.92
C ARG A 190 -2.94 4.74 -10.07
N ALA A 191 -4.20 4.38 -9.81
CA ALA A 191 -5.29 4.49 -10.79
C ALA A 191 -5.60 5.96 -11.18
N ALA A 192 -5.37 6.91 -10.27
CA ALA A 192 -5.48 8.34 -10.52
C ALA A 192 -4.24 8.93 -11.25
N GLY A 193 -3.29 8.09 -11.67
CA GLY A 193 -2.07 8.51 -12.35
C GLY A 193 -1.04 9.18 -11.44
N ARG A 194 -1.15 9.01 -10.11
CA ARG A 194 -0.18 9.59 -9.17
C ARG A 194 1.12 8.78 -9.13
N HIS A 195 2.24 9.48 -9.20
CA HIS A 195 3.56 8.91 -9.01
C HIS A 195 3.82 8.77 -7.51
N VAL A 196 3.51 7.59 -6.96
CA VAL A 196 3.68 7.28 -5.55
C VAL A 196 4.58 6.07 -5.37
N VAL A 197 5.60 6.22 -4.52
CA VAL A 197 6.46 5.12 -4.08
C VAL A 197 6.02 4.66 -2.70
N ALA A 198 5.75 3.37 -2.55
CA ALA A 198 5.38 2.74 -1.30
C ALA A 198 6.53 1.88 -0.77
N LEU A 199 7.10 2.27 0.35
CA LEU A 199 8.14 1.53 1.05
C LEU A 199 7.57 0.88 2.30
N GLY A 200 7.78 -0.41 2.43
CA GLY A 200 7.46 -1.12 3.66
C GLY A 200 8.50 -0.82 4.74
N ILE A 201 8.07 -0.74 5.98
CA ILE A 201 8.98 -0.60 7.14
C ILE A 201 8.88 -1.89 7.96
N ALA A 202 10.01 -2.56 8.13
CA ALA A 202 10.06 -3.85 8.80
C ALA A 202 11.39 -4.10 9.47
N TYR A 203 11.42 -4.97 10.50
CA TYR A 203 12.65 -5.59 10.96
C TYR A 203 13.14 -6.60 9.92
N ASP A 204 14.45 -6.80 9.81
CA ASP A 204 15.04 -7.76 8.85
C ASP A 204 14.45 -9.16 8.98
N GLY A 205 14.19 -9.61 10.19
CA GLY A 205 13.60 -10.93 10.50
C GLY A 205 12.10 -11.08 10.20
N GLN A 206 11.43 -10.07 9.63
CA GLN A 206 10.05 -10.19 9.15
C GLN A 206 9.97 -10.72 7.71
N LEU A 207 11.11 -10.99 7.07
CA LEU A 207 11.17 -11.66 5.76
C LEU A 207 10.64 -13.09 5.88
N VAL A 208 9.74 -13.47 4.99
CA VAL A 208 9.20 -14.83 4.83
C VAL A 208 9.41 -15.32 3.41
N ASP A 209 9.33 -16.63 3.19
CA ASP A 209 9.51 -17.21 1.86
C ASP A 209 8.48 -16.68 0.86
N LYS A 210 7.21 -16.60 1.28
CA LYS A 210 6.10 -16.14 0.44
C LYS A 210 4.98 -15.54 1.28
N VAL A 211 4.47 -14.42 0.84
CA VAL A 211 3.22 -13.83 1.34
C VAL A 211 2.07 -14.29 0.42
N PRO A 212 1.03 -14.97 0.94
CA PRO A 212 -0.15 -15.27 0.13
C PRO A 212 -0.79 -13.97 -0.38
N THR A 213 -1.09 -13.92 -1.67
CA THR A 213 -1.65 -12.73 -2.32
C THR A 213 -3.00 -12.99 -2.94
N GLY A 214 -3.85 -11.97 -3.00
CA GLY A 214 -5.14 -11.97 -3.68
C GLY A 214 -5.23 -10.82 -4.68
N PRO A 215 -6.35 -10.72 -5.41
CA PRO A 215 -6.50 -9.78 -6.54
C PRO A 215 -6.50 -8.30 -6.13
N TYR A 216 -6.68 -7.99 -4.85
CA TYR A 216 -6.73 -6.63 -4.32
C TYR A 216 -5.46 -6.20 -3.58
N ASP A 217 -4.50 -7.12 -3.40
CA ASP A 217 -3.26 -6.77 -2.73
C ASP A 217 -2.38 -5.92 -3.67
N MET A 218 -1.75 -4.92 -3.09
CA MET A 218 -0.85 -4.03 -3.82
C MET A 218 0.59 -4.28 -3.38
N ARG A 219 1.44 -4.59 -4.37
CA ARG A 219 2.87 -4.77 -4.12
C ARG A 219 3.51 -3.44 -3.75
N LEU A 220 4.47 -3.49 -2.83
CA LEU A 220 5.32 -2.36 -2.49
C LEU A 220 6.45 -2.20 -3.52
N ASP A 221 6.98 -0.99 -3.62
CA ASP A 221 8.13 -0.69 -4.48
C ASP A 221 9.45 -1.11 -3.82
N GLY A 222 9.44 -1.25 -2.49
CA GLY A 222 10.56 -1.76 -1.72
C GLY A 222 10.20 -1.95 -0.25
N VAL A 223 11.13 -2.55 0.52
CA VAL A 223 11.05 -2.66 1.98
C VAL A 223 12.33 -2.12 2.59
N LEU A 224 12.19 -1.11 3.43
CA LEU A 224 13.29 -0.52 4.19
C LEU A 224 13.37 -1.19 5.55
N THR A 225 14.54 -1.73 5.85
CA THR A 225 14.86 -2.38 7.13
C THR A 225 16.00 -1.65 7.83
N PRO A 226 16.31 -1.96 9.09
CA PRO A 226 17.52 -1.45 9.75
C PRO A 226 18.83 -1.76 9.00
N SER A 227 18.85 -2.80 8.16
CA SER A 227 20.01 -3.18 7.33
C SER A 227 20.04 -2.53 5.95
N GLY A 228 19.00 -1.81 5.52
CA GLY A 228 18.93 -1.12 4.25
C GLY A 228 17.68 -1.42 3.43
N LEU A 229 17.66 -0.92 2.20
CA LEU A 229 16.56 -1.09 1.25
C LEU A 229 16.65 -2.45 0.55
N ARG A 230 15.53 -3.13 0.49
CA ARG A 230 15.29 -4.34 -0.33
C ARG A 230 14.29 -3.97 -1.42
N SER A 231 14.70 -4.05 -2.67
CA SER A 231 13.82 -3.95 -3.84
C SER A 231 13.40 -5.34 -4.31
N ALA A 232 12.27 -5.41 -4.98
CA ALA A 232 11.88 -6.64 -5.69
C ALA A 232 12.91 -6.88 -6.80
N GLY A 233 13.53 -8.07 -6.78
CA GLY A 233 14.45 -8.51 -7.82
C GLY A 233 13.74 -8.76 -9.16
#